data_5a126266f650ac0ae4e91292c78f8836
#
_entry.id   5a126266f650ac0ae4e91292c78f8836
#
_cell.length_a   1.000
_cell.length_b   1.000
_cell.length_c   1.000
_cell.angle_alpha   90.00
_cell.angle_beta   90.00
_cell.angle_gamma   90.00
#
_symmetry.space_group_name_H-M   'P 1'
#
loop_
_entity.id
_entity.type
_entity.pdbx_description
1 polymer ?
#
loop_
_entity_poly.entity_id
_entity_poly.type
_entity_poly.pdbx_seq_one_letter_code
_entity_poly.pdbx_strand_id
1 'polypeptide(L)'
;SYQDRIHVSWIDLLAYLGARYGGDFSQYQDSHMDDFAAKIKKGKSVASLTKNMKYFDYYSRAYGAVLQGMLGEYQIRIPDEKTGKDTWKKVYGLKAFSPIADGFYYEDFDDFGTSRSYGYSRRHLGHDLMTSVGSPVIAVESGTVEALGWNQYGGWRIGIRSFDKQRYYYYAHLRKDAPFASNL
;
A
#
# COMPACT_ATOMS: atom_id res chain seq x y z
N SER A 1 17.37 -5.05 -5.20
CA SER A 1 16.94 -5.05 -6.59
C SER A 1 16.43 -6.43 -6.98
N TYR A 2 15.49 -6.52 -7.94
CA TYR A 2 14.95 -7.79 -8.44
C TYR A 2 16.03 -8.73 -9.04
N GLN A 3 17.13 -8.18 -9.51
CA GLN A 3 18.24 -8.93 -10.10
C GLN A 3 19.22 -9.51 -9.05
N ASP A 4 19.08 -9.15 -7.78
CA ASP A 4 19.92 -9.67 -6.73
C ASP A 4 19.54 -11.12 -6.38
N ARG A 5 20.52 -11.99 -6.18
CA ARG A 5 20.31 -13.38 -5.72
C ARG A 5 19.70 -13.45 -4.32
N ILE A 6 19.89 -12.43 -3.50
CA ILE A 6 19.40 -12.33 -2.13
C ILE A 6 18.43 -11.16 -2.07
N HIS A 7 17.16 -11.45 -1.86
CA HIS A 7 16.14 -10.43 -1.63
C HIS A 7 16.07 -10.13 -0.15
N VAL A 8 16.22 -8.85 0.20
CA VAL A 8 15.97 -8.40 1.57
C VAL A 8 14.48 -8.15 1.73
N SER A 9 13.86 -8.73 2.74
CA SER A 9 12.45 -8.54 3.05
C SER A 9 12.17 -7.07 3.40
N TRP A 10 11.21 -6.46 2.76
CA TRP A 10 10.77 -5.11 3.09
C TRP A 10 10.17 -5.03 4.49
N ILE A 11 9.50 -6.09 4.94
CA ILE A 11 8.97 -6.18 6.29
C ILE A 11 10.10 -6.15 7.32
N ASP A 12 11.18 -6.89 7.08
CA ASP A 12 12.34 -6.90 7.97
C ASP A 12 13.08 -5.56 7.99
N LEU A 13 13.21 -4.91 6.81
CA LEU A 13 13.78 -3.56 6.71
C LEU A 13 12.98 -2.54 7.51
N LEU A 14 11.67 -2.52 7.31
CA LEU A 14 10.78 -1.59 8.01
C LEU A 14 10.74 -1.89 9.52
N ALA A 15 10.74 -3.16 9.91
CA ALA A 15 10.79 -3.56 11.31
C ALA A 15 12.10 -3.14 11.99
N TYR A 16 13.23 -3.29 11.29
CA TYR A 16 14.52 -2.82 11.76
C TYR A 16 14.52 -1.29 11.96
N LEU A 17 14.03 -0.55 10.96
CA LEU A 17 13.96 0.92 11.04
C LEU A 17 12.97 1.37 12.11
N GLY A 18 11.79 0.76 12.20
CA GLY A 18 10.81 1.04 13.24
C GLY A 18 11.36 0.80 14.64
N ALA A 19 12.06 -0.32 14.84
CA ALA A 19 12.71 -0.62 16.13
C ALA A 19 13.89 0.30 16.44
N ARG A 20 14.64 0.74 15.41
CA ARG A 20 15.76 1.67 15.56
C ARG A 20 15.29 3.06 15.96
N TYR A 21 14.21 3.53 15.36
CA TYR A 21 13.69 4.89 15.57
C TYR A 21 12.57 5.00 16.59
N GLY A 22 12.14 3.86 17.17
CA GLY A 22 11.00 3.85 18.09
C GLY A 22 9.67 4.22 17.44
N GLY A 23 9.59 4.07 16.09
CA GLY A 23 8.43 4.46 15.29
C GLY A 23 8.43 5.90 14.80
N ASP A 24 9.33 6.75 15.27
CA ASP A 24 9.49 8.13 14.82
C ASP A 24 10.56 8.22 13.72
N PHE A 25 10.12 8.34 12.46
CA PHE A 25 11.00 8.41 11.29
C PHE A 25 11.50 9.82 10.97
N SER A 26 11.25 10.83 11.80
CA SER A 26 11.73 12.20 11.58
C SER A 26 13.27 12.31 11.43
N GLN A 27 13.99 11.34 12.02
CA GLN A 27 15.46 11.25 11.97
C GLN A 27 15.95 10.17 10.98
N TYR A 28 15.10 9.74 10.06
CA TYR A 28 15.46 8.71 9.07
C TYR A 28 16.66 9.11 8.22
N GLN A 29 17.55 8.15 7.99
CA GLN A 29 18.70 8.27 7.09
C GLN A 29 18.77 7.02 6.19
N ASP A 30 18.87 7.22 4.90
CA ASP A 30 18.98 6.13 3.89
C ASP A 30 20.12 5.16 4.21
N SER A 31 21.25 5.67 4.72
CA SER A 31 22.40 4.86 5.11
C SER A 31 22.06 3.76 6.10
N HIS A 32 21.11 3.93 6.98
CA HIS A 32 20.71 2.92 7.97
C HIS A 32 19.99 1.74 7.31
N MET A 33 19.17 2.00 6.31
CA MET A 33 18.53 0.94 5.50
C MET A 33 19.58 0.22 4.63
N ASP A 34 20.43 0.97 3.97
CA ASP A 34 21.46 0.43 3.07
C ASP A 34 22.46 -0.43 3.82
N ASP A 35 22.91 0.00 5.01
CA ASP A 35 23.82 -0.77 5.88
C ASP A 35 23.19 -2.10 6.31
N PHE A 36 21.92 -2.09 6.70
CA PHE A 36 21.22 -3.30 7.08
C PHE A 36 21.09 -4.27 5.90
N ALA A 37 20.64 -3.77 4.75
CA ALA A 37 20.53 -4.55 3.52
C ALA A 37 21.88 -5.11 3.07
N ALA A 38 22.95 -4.31 3.14
CA ALA A 38 24.30 -4.73 2.77
C ALA A 38 24.83 -5.86 3.68
N LYS A 39 24.55 -5.82 4.99
CA LYS A 39 24.92 -6.88 5.93
C LYS A 39 24.22 -8.21 5.62
N ILE A 40 22.91 -8.15 5.27
CA ILE A 40 22.15 -9.34 4.86
C ILE A 40 22.70 -9.90 3.54
N LYS A 41 22.98 -9.06 2.56
CA LYS A 41 23.61 -9.48 1.30
C LYS A 41 24.97 -10.13 1.48
N LYS A 42 25.69 -9.79 2.55
CA LYS A 42 26.96 -10.42 2.97
C LYS A 42 26.77 -11.69 3.82
N GLY A 43 25.53 -12.19 3.94
CA GLY A 43 25.22 -13.46 4.62
C GLY A 43 24.91 -13.35 6.11
N LYS A 44 24.78 -12.16 6.68
CA LYS A 44 24.29 -12.01 8.06
C LYS A 44 22.78 -12.30 8.10
N SER A 45 22.33 -13.04 9.12
CA SER A 45 20.89 -13.27 9.31
C SER A 45 20.22 -12.07 9.97
N VAL A 46 18.95 -11.84 9.63
CA VAL A 46 18.11 -10.83 10.29
C VAL A 46 18.13 -11.01 11.80
N ALA A 47 17.92 -12.24 12.28
CA ALA A 47 17.96 -12.57 13.71
C ALA A 47 19.26 -12.16 14.40
N SER A 48 20.42 -12.33 13.74
CA SER A 48 21.71 -11.92 14.32
C SER A 48 21.87 -10.41 14.42
N LEU A 49 21.28 -9.67 13.46
CA LEU A 49 21.37 -8.22 13.39
C LEU A 49 20.37 -7.51 14.34
N THR A 50 19.27 -8.19 14.68
CA THR A 50 18.17 -7.61 15.47
C THR A 50 18.05 -8.17 16.88
N LYS A 51 18.91 -9.14 17.28
CA LYS A 51 18.87 -9.86 18.57
C LYS A 51 18.78 -8.97 19.82
N ASN A 52 19.34 -7.76 19.75
CA ASN A 52 19.35 -6.80 20.85
C ASN A 52 18.33 -5.67 20.67
N MET A 53 17.44 -5.76 19.68
CA MET A 53 16.43 -4.73 19.39
C MET A 53 15.10 -5.11 20.04
N LYS A 54 14.81 -4.50 21.20
CA LYS A 54 13.66 -4.80 22.04
C LYS A 54 12.31 -4.84 21.31
N TYR A 55 12.14 -3.98 20.30
CA TYR A 55 10.84 -3.81 19.62
C TYR A 55 10.83 -4.37 18.19
N PHE A 56 11.86 -5.11 17.76
CA PHE A 56 11.90 -5.65 16.40
C PHE A 56 10.72 -6.58 16.11
N ASP A 57 10.41 -7.52 17.02
CA ASP A 57 9.29 -8.46 16.83
C ASP A 57 7.93 -7.76 16.80
N TYR A 58 7.77 -6.69 17.57
CA TYR A 58 6.56 -5.87 17.52
C TYR A 58 6.37 -5.24 16.14
N TYR A 59 7.39 -4.54 15.62
CA TYR A 59 7.31 -3.92 14.31
C TYR A 59 7.24 -4.93 13.18
N SER A 60 7.92 -6.07 13.28
CA SER A 60 7.85 -7.15 12.29
C SER A 60 6.41 -7.68 12.16
N ARG A 61 5.73 -7.89 13.28
CA ARG A 61 4.32 -8.30 13.28
C ARG A 61 3.39 -7.19 12.76
N ALA A 62 3.62 -5.95 13.15
CA ALA A 62 2.81 -4.81 12.71
C ALA A 62 2.90 -4.60 11.20
N TYR A 63 4.12 -4.50 10.64
CA TYR A 63 4.32 -4.38 9.20
C TYR A 63 3.93 -5.64 8.45
N GLY A 64 4.16 -6.82 9.03
CA GLY A 64 3.70 -8.09 8.46
C GLY A 64 2.19 -8.16 8.30
N ALA A 65 1.43 -7.71 9.30
CA ALA A 65 -0.04 -7.69 9.24
C ALA A 65 -0.58 -6.82 8.09
N VAL A 66 0.14 -5.73 7.74
CA VAL A 66 -0.27 -4.82 6.67
C VAL A 66 0.27 -5.26 5.31
N LEU A 67 1.55 -5.64 5.23
CA LEU A 67 2.27 -5.79 3.96
C LEU A 67 2.37 -7.24 3.48
N GLN A 68 2.20 -8.22 4.37
CA GLN A 68 2.25 -9.63 4.00
C GLN A 68 1.15 -9.95 2.96
N GLY A 69 1.55 -10.56 1.85
CA GLY A 69 0.65 -10.80 0.73
C GLY A 69 0.53 -9.65 -0.28
N MET A 70 0.92 -8.42 0.12
CA MET A 70 1.04 -7.29 -0.83
C MET A 70 2.46 -7.14 -1.39
N LEU A 71 3.45 -7.80 -0.80
CA LEU A 71 4.83 -7.84 -1.30
C LEU A 71 5.07 -9.09 -2.14
N GLY A 72 5.78 -8.93 -3.25
CA GLY A 72 6.14 -10.05 -4.12
C GLY A 72 6.49 -9.64 -5.53
N GLU A 73 6.63 -10.65 -6.38
CA GLU A 73 6.85 -10.43 -7.80
C GLU A 73 5.53 -10.10 -8.50
N TYR A 74 5.58 -9.15 -9.41
CA TYR A 74 4.49 -8.82 -10.31
C TYR A 74 5.04 -8.30 -11.65
N GLN A 75 4.16 -8.17 -12.63
CA GLN A 75 4.53 -7.65 -13.94
C GLN A 75 3.92 -6.26 -14.12
N ILE A 76 4.73 -5.33 -14.59
CA ILE A 76 4.30 -4.01 -15.02
C ILE A 76 4.48 -3.88 -16.53
N ARG A 77 3.60 -3.13 -17.16
CA ARG A 77 3.70 -2.76 -18.56
C ARG A 77 4.35 -1.39 -18.65
N ILE A 78 5.49 -1.32 -19.29
CA ILE A 78 6.25 -0.09 -19.45
C ILE A 78 6.65 0.08 -20.92
N PRO A 79 6.74 1.32 -21.42
CA PRO A 79 7.32 1.57 -22.73
C PRO A 79 8.80 1.14 -22.75
N ASP A 80 9.20 0.44 -23.79
CA ASP A 80 10.60 0.16 -24.06
C ASP A 80 11.28 1.46 -24.50
N GLU A 81 12.37 1.80 -23.85
CA GLU A 81 13.07 3.09 -24.07
C GLU A 81 13.58 3.28 -25.51
N LYS A 82 13.83 2.19 -26.24
CA LYS A 82 14.39 2.22 -27.61
C LYS A 82 13.31 2.20 -28.68
N THR A 83 12.24 1.46 -28.45
CA THR A 83 11.21 1.21 -29.45
C THR A 83 9.92 1.96 -29.20
N GLY A 84 9.71 2.49 -27.99
CA GLY A 84 8.47 3.10 -27.56
C GLY A 84 7.29 2.14 -27.43
N LYS A 85 7.49 0.84 -27.72
CA LYS A 85 6.45 -0.19 -27.60
C LYS A 85 6.38 -0.70 -26.18
N ASP A 86 5.17 -0.91 -25.70
CA ASP A 86 4.97 -1.49 -24.38
C ASP A 86 5.57 -2.89 -24.24
N THR A 87 6.33 -3.09 -23.20
CA THR A 87 6.89 -4.39 -22.83
C THR A 87 6.50 -4.75 -21.39
N TRP A 88 6.45 -6.04 -21.11
CA TRP A 88 6.21 -6.54 -19.77
C TRP A 88 7.53 -6.70 -19.02
N LYS A 89 7.63 -6.04 -17.86
CA LYS A 89 8.79 -6.17 -16.98
C LYS A 89 8.39 -6.78 -15.65
N LYS A 90 9.08 -7.84 -15.23
CA LYS A 90 8.98 -8.37 -13.87
C LYS A 90 9.67 -7.45 -12.87
N VAL A 91 8.97 -7.14 -11.78
CA VAL A 91 9.47 -6.35 -10.66
C VAL A 91 9.12 -7.04 -9.36
N TYR A 92 9.89 -6.76 -8.32
CA TYR A 92 9.58 -7.17 -6.94
C TYR A 92 9.34 -5.92 -6.10
N GLY A 93 8.27 -5.93 -5.33
CA GLY A 93 7.93 -4.83 -4.44
C GLY A 93 6.49 -4.89 -3.97
N LEU A 94 5.96 -3.74 -3.63
CA LEU A 94 4.57 -3.57 -3.22
C LEU A 94 3.65 -3.70 -4.44
N LYS A 95 2.74 -4.67 -4.39
CA LYS A 95 1.71 -4.92 -5.42
C LYS A 95 0.46 -4.08 -5.14
N ALA A 96 0.65 -2.79 -4.89
CA ALA A 96 -0.44 -1.88 -4.58
C ALA A 96 -0.18 -0.51 -5.20
N PHE A 97 -1.26 0.19 -5.51
CA PHE A 97 -1.25 1.54 -6.07
C PHE A 97 -1.93 2.51 -5.12
N SER A 98 -1.52 3.78 -5.17
CA SER A 98 -2.26 4.84 -4.50
C SER A 98 -3.70 4.87 -5.03
N PRO A 99 -4.72 5.00 -4.17
CA PRO A 99 -6.11 5.09 -4.61
C PRO A 99 -6.43 6.38 -5.37
N ILE A 100 -5.63 7.43 -5.21
CA ILE A 100 -5.73 8.66 -6.03
C ILE A 100 -4.66 8.61 -7.10
N ALA A 101 -5.03 8.87 -8.34
CA ALA A 101 -4.13 8.87 -9.48
C ALA A 101 -2.97 9.85 -9.27
N ASP A 102 -1.79 9.47 -9.76
CA ASP A 102 -0.62 10.33 -9.70
C ASP A 102 -0.87 11.66 -10.42
N GLY A 103 -0.30 12.74 -9.87
CA GLY A 103 -0.49 14.11 -10.36
C GLY A 103 -1.78 14.80 -9.88
N PHE A 104 -2.65 14.14 -9.12
CA PHE A 104 -3.82 14.74 -8.50
C PHE A 104 -3.58 15.00 -7.02
N TYR A 105 -3.84 16.23 -6.59
CA TYR A 105 -3.71 16.62 -5.19
C TYR A 105 -4.82 15.97 -4.34
N TYR A 106 -4.46 15.55 -3.14
CA TYR A 106 -5.40 15.12 -2.11
C TYR A 106 -4.87 15.50 -0.72
N GLU A 107 -5.79 15.68 0.20
CA GLU A 107 -5.49 15.79 1.63
C GLU A 107 -5.81 14.47 2.30
N ASP A 108 -4.92 14.07 3.19
CA ASP A 108 -4.99 12.83 3.95
C ASP A 108 -5.49 13.16 5.36
N PHE A 109 -6.68 12.66 5.71
CA PHE A 109 -7.28 12.85 7.02
C PHE A 109 -7.20 11.56 7.82
N ASP A 110 -6.33 11.54 8.84
CA ASP A 110 -6.24 10.42 9.78
C ASP A 110 -7.39 10.50 10.80
N ASP A 111 -8.56 10.09 10.35
CA ASP A 111 -9.79 10.08 11.13
C ASP A 111 -10.33 8.68 11.42
N PHE A 112 -9.51 7.64 11.26
CA PHE A 112 -9.87 6.28 11.60
C PHE A 112 -10.28 6.16 13.07
N GLY A 113 -11.45 5.55 13.30
CA GLY A 113 -12.00 5.36 14.64
C GLY A 113 -12.72 6.55 15.26
N THR A 114 -12.73 7.71 14.60
CA THR A 114 -13.50 8.87 15.06
C THR A 114 -15.00 8.60 15.07
N SER A 115 -15.72 9.27 15.96
CA SER A 115 -17.17 9.13 16.03
C SER A 115 -17.87 9.79 14.84
N ARG A 116 -18.76 9.07 14.18
CA ARG A 116 -19.62 9.57 13.10
C ARG A 116 -21.08 9.36 13.49
N SER A 117 -21.96 10.31 13.14
CA SER A 117 -23.39 10.21 13.39
C SER A 117 -24.18 10.31 12.08
N TYR A 118 -25.01 9.28 11.83
CA TYR A 118 -25.95 9.20 10.70
C TYR A 118 -27.33 8.74 11.21
N GLY A 119 -27.80 9.36 12.31
CA GLY A 119 -28.98 8.89 13.04
C GLY A 119 -28.68 7.82 14.09
N TYR A 120 -27.49 7.25 14.09
CA TYR A 120 -26.91 6.41 15.15
C TYR A 120 -25.39 6.65 15.21
N SER A 121 -24.82 6.48 16.40
CA SER A 121 -23.39 6.63 16.58
C SER A 121 -22.63 5.41 16.06
N ARG A 122 -21.60 5.64 15.25
CA ARG A 122 -20.68 4.62 14.78
C ARG A 122 -19.27 5.17 14.71
N ARG A 123 -18.28 4.29 14.74
CA ARG A 123 -16.90 4.66 14.46
C ARG A 123 -16.64 4.70 12.96
N HIS A 124 -15.84 5.63 12.52
CA HIS A 124 -15.32 5.65 11.15
C HIS A 124 -14.30 4.50 11.00
N LEU A 125 -14.57 3.58 10.08
CA LEU A 125 -13.71 2.42 9.81
C LEU A 125 -12.98 2.57 8.47
N GLY A 126 -12.78 3.80 8.04
CA GLY A 126 -12.09 4.16 6.83
C GLY A 126 -11.06 5.25 7.08
N HIS A 127 -10.39 5.65 6.02
CA HIS A 127 -9.46 6.74 5.97
C HIS A 127 -9.92 7.69 4.87
N ASP A 128 -10.12 8.96 5.19
CA ASP A 128 -10.66 9.91 4.22
C ASP A 128 -9.53 10.55 3.42
N LEU A 129 -9.54 10.33 2.12
CA LEU A 129 -8.69 11.01 1.15
C LEU A 129 -9.52 12.05 0.42
N MET A 130 -9.38 13.32 0.79
CA MET A 130 -10.15 14.43 0.25
C MET A 130 -9.48 14.98 -1.01
N THR A 131 -10.20 14.96 -2.13
CA THR A 131 -9.66 15.42 -3.42
C THR A 131 -10.72 16.19 -4.19
N SER A 132 -10.33 16.86 -5.28
CA SER A 132 -11.24 17.59 -6.16
C SER A 132 -12.21 16.65 -6.86
N VAL A 133 -13.46 17.12 -7.06
CA VAL A 133 -14.46 16.37 -7.83
C VAL A 133 -13.93 16.10 -9.24
N GLY A 134 -13.93 14.82 -9.63
CA GLY A 134 -13.41 14.38 -10.92
C GLY A 134 -12.00 13.83 -10.89
N SER A 135 -11.31 13.87 -9.73
CA SER A 135 -10.03 13.16 -9.57
C SER A 135 -10.21 11.67 -9.83
N PRO A 136 -9.37 11.04 -10.67
CA PRO A 136 -9.47 9.61 -10.92
C PRO A 136 -9.14 8.78 -9.69
N VAL A 137 -10.00 7.81 -9.40
CA VAL A 137 -9.78 6.81 -8.35
C VAL A 137 -9.28 5.53 -8.99
N ILE A 138 -8.21 4.97 -8.44
CA ILE A 138 -7.54 3.77 -8.92
C ILE A 138 -7.74 2.63 -7.92
N ALA A 139 -7.94 1.42 -8.42
CA ALA A 139 -7.94 0.24 -7.57
C ALA A 139 -6.56 0.07 -6.91
N VAL A 140 -6.54 -0.03 -5.58
CA VAL A 140 -5.29 -0.26 -4.82
C VAL A 140 -4.62 -1.55 -5.27
N GLU A 141 -5.40 -2.59 -5.52
CA GLU A 141 -4.91 -3.86 -6.06
C GLU A 141 -5.99 -4.49 -6.95
N SER A 142 -5.60 -5.44 -7.79
CA SER A 142 -6.52 -6.21 -8.61
C SER A 142 -7.42 -7.12 -7.76
N GLY A 143 -8.66 -7.28 -8.16
CA GLY A 143 -9.61 -8.09 -7.41
C GLY A 143 -10.94 -8.27 -8.13
N THR A 144 -11.90 -8.83 -7.41
CA THR A 144 -13.28 -9.02 -7.87
C THR A 144 -14.16 -7.90 -7.32
N VAL A 145 -14.95 -7.26 -8.17
CA VAL A 145 -15.95 -6.29 -7.72
C VAL A 145 -17.08 -7.03 -7.00
N GLU A 146 -17.21 -6.80 -5.69
CA GLU A 146 -18.27 -7.39 -4.84
C GLU A 146 -19.41 -6.42 -4.56
N ALA A 147 -19.16 -5.12 -4.68
CA ALA A 147 -20.16 -4.09 -4.47
C ALA A 147 -20.05 -3.00 -5.53
N LEU A 148 -21.16 -2.65 -6.14
CA LEU A 148 -21.26 -1.59 -7.15
C LEU A 148 -22.59 -0.86 -6.99
N GLY A 149 -22.59 0.46 -7.17
CA GLY A 149 -23.78 1.28 -7.18
C GLY A 149 -23.90 2.17 -5.95
N TRP A 150 -25.11 2.63 -5.67
CA TRP A 150 -25.40 3.62 -4.64
C TRP A 150 -25.87 2.97 -3.33
N ASN A 151 -25.47 3.54 -2.18
CA ASN A 151 -26.13 3.34 -0.89
C ASN A 151 -26.16 4.64 -0.08
N GLN A 152 -27.00 4.65 0.97
CA GLN A 152 -27.22 5.84 1.79
C GLN A 152 -25.99 6.31 2.60
N TYR A 153 -24.98 5.46 2.80
CA TYR A 153 -23.81 5.77 3.63
C TYR A 153 -22.59 6.20 2.81
N GLY A 154 -22.33 5.53 1.71
CA GLY A 154 -21.16 5.76 0.86
C GLY A 154 -21.50 6.46 -0.46
N GLY A 155 -22.77 6.79 -0.70
CA GLY A 155 -23.17 7.33 -2.00
C GLY A 155 -22.91 6.35 -3.13
N TRP A 156 -22.41 6.83 -4.26
CA TRP A 156 -21.90 5.99 -5.33
C TRP A 156 -20.59 5.35 -4.88
N ARG A 157 -20.50 4.04 -5.00
CA ARG A 157 -19.41 3.26 -4.42
C ARG A 157 -19.03 2.05 -5.26
N ILE A 158 -17.79 1.62 -5.06
CA ILE A 158 -17.25 0.35 -5.56
C ILE A 158 -16.57 -0.38 -4.40
N GLY A 159 -16.83 -1.66 -4.26
CA GLY A 159 -16.13 -2.56 -3.35
C GLY A 159 -15.38 -3.63 -4.11
N ILE A 160 -14.09 -3.77 -3.86
CA ILE A 160 -13.21 -4.74 -4.52
C ILE A 160 -12.63 -5.70 -3.48
N ARG A 161 -12.81 -6.99 -3.69
CA ARG A 161 -12.15 -8.05 -2.93
C ARG A 161 -10.89 -8.50 -3.65
N SER A 162 -9.74 -8.50 -2.98
CA SER A 162 -8.50 -9.05 -3.53
C SER A 162 -8.67 -10.51 -3.98
N PHE A 163 -7.91 -10.96 -4.98
CA PHE A 163 -8.03 -12.33 -5.50
C PHE A 163 -7.69 -13.39 -4.45
N ASP A 164 -6.81 -13.10 -3.50
CA ASP A 164 -6.52 -13.98 -2.35
C ASP A 164 -7.57 -13.91 -1.24
N LYS A 165 -8.61 -13.07 -1.39
CA LYS A 165 -9.73 -12.83 -0.47
C LYS A 165 -9.34 -12.28 0.91
N GLN A 166 -8.10 -11.85 1.08
CA GLN A 166 -7.59 -11.37 2.38
C GLN A 166 -7.94 -9.90 2.64
N ARG A 167 -8.15 -9.08 1.57
CA ARG A 167 -8.38 -7.64 1.68
C ARG A 167 -9.63 -7.22 0.94
N TYR A 168 -10.28 -6.20 1.46
CA TYR A 168 -11.45 -5.58 0.85
C TYR A 168 -11.26 -4.08 0.80
N TYR A 169 -11.34 -3.53 -0.38
CA TYR A 169 -11.21 -2.11 -0.65
C TYR A 169 -12.56 -1.51 -0.96
N TYR A 170 -12.91 -0.45 -0.26
CA TYR A 170 -14.19 0.23 -0.40
C TYR A 170 -13.97 1.69 -0.78
N TYR A 171 -14.37 2.03 -1.99
CA TYR A 171 -14.29 3.38 -2.54
C TYR A 171 -15.67 3.99 -2.48
N ALA A 172 -15.84 5.08 -1.73
CA ALA A 172 -17.10 5.75 -1.47
C ALA A 172 -17.12 7.17 -2.03
N HIS A 173 -18.30 7.78 -2.06
CA HIS A 173 -18.53 9.16 -2.51
C HIS A 173 -18.03 9.42 -3.93
N LEU A 174 -18.10 8.40 -4.78
CA LEU A 174 -17.72 8.51 -6.18
C LEU A 174 -18.73 9.36 -6.95
N ARG A 175 -18.29 9.96 -8.06
CA ARG A 175 -19.14 10.74 -8.92
C ARG A 175 -20.12 9.84 -9.68
N LYS A 176 -21.40 10.21 -9.69
CA LYS A 176 -22.39 9.60 -10.58
C LYS A 176 -22.06 9.91 -12.04
N ASP A 177 -22.33 8.96 -12.92
CA ASP A 177 -22.21 9.09 -14.37
C ASP A 177 -20.82 9.55 -14.86
N ALA A 178 -19.80 9.47 -14.02
CA ALA A 178 -18.44 9.62 -14.49
C ALA A 178 -18.06 8.38 -15.33
N PRO A 179 -17.55 8.56 -16.55
CA PRO A 179 -17.10 7.41 -17.32
C PRO A 179 -15.96 6.74 -16.54
N PHE A 180 -16.23 5.54 -16.07
CA PHE A 180 -15.16 4.58 -15.89
C PHE A 180 -14.44 4.50 -17.23
N ALA A 181 -13.12 4.32 -17.23
CA ALA A 181 -12.36 4.28 -18.45
C ALA A 181 -13.19 3.58 -19.55
N SER A 182 -13.44 4.28 -20.64
CA SER A 182 -14.35 3.91 -21.72
C SER A 182 -14.01 2.58 -22.44
N ASN A 183 -13.09 1.80 -21.89
CA ASN A 183 -12.54 0.56 -22.42
C ASN A 183 -12.69 -0.64 -21.46
N LEU A 184 -13.56 -0.53 -20.46
CA LEU A 184 -13.97 -1.68 -19.63
C LEU A 184 -15.36 -2.15 -20.03
#